data_8b8285da276ba489720fd66014489c30
#
_entry.id   8b8285da276ba489720fd66014489c30
#
_cell.length_a   1.000
_cell.length_b   1.000
_cell.length_c   1.000
_cell.angle_alpha   90.00
_cell.angle_beta   90.00
_cell.angle_gamma   90.00
#
_symmetry.space_group_name_H-M   'P 1'
#
loop_
_entity.id
_entity.type
_entity.pdbx_description
1 polymer ?
#
loop_
_entity_poly.entity_id
_entity_poly.type
_entity_poly.pdbx_seq_one_letter_code
_entity_poly.pdbx_strand_id
1 'polypeptide(L)'
;MSSNSKRHSYKDPKYKNTNPVKIIPLGGIGEIGKNMTAFEYNNDIIIVDCGMSFPEENMPGVDCVIPDFTYIRRNHEKLKGIIITHGHEDHIGALPYFLREFKCPVFGGTMAIELIKLKLQDKNVPMEGLKLTTCKNGDIIRFGNAF
;
A
#
# COMPACT_ATOMS: atom_id res chain seq x y z
N MET A 1 0.02 18.63 36.12
CA MET A 1 0.08 19.80 35.22
C MET A 1 0.04 19.32 33.79
N SER A 2 -1.14 19.43 33.16
CA SER A 2 -1.38 18.92 31.79
C SER A 2 -0.97 20.00 30.80
N SER A 3 0.06 19.76 29.98
CA SER A 3 0.46 20.66 28.91
C SER A 3 -0.44 20.46 27.68
N ASN A 4 -1.37 21.35 27.52
CA ASN A 4 -2.28 21.42 26.38
C ASN A 4 -1.49 21.96 25.17
N SER A 5 -0.88 21.06 24.37
CA SER A 5 -0.21 21.42 23.12
C SER A 5 -1.27 21.81 22.08
N LYS A 6 -1.49 23.10 21.90
CA LYS A 6 -2.30 23.63 20.81
C LYS A 6 -1.60 23.33 19.47
N ARG A 7 -2.12 22.38 18.70
CA ARG A 7 -1.72 22.17 17.30
C ARG A 7 -2.06 23.44 16.51
N HIS A 8 -1.03 24.19 16.13
CA HIS A 8 -1.18 25.28 15.17
C HIS A 8 -1.43 24.68 13.79
N SER A 9 -2.68 24.72 13.30
CA SER A 9 -2.93 24.47 11.91
C SER A 9 -2.51 25.72 11.12
N TYR A 10 -1.42 25.61 10.39
CA TYR A 10 -1.03 26.64 9.41
C TYR A 10 -2.05 26.63 8.27
N LYS A 11 -2.90 27.65 8.23
CA LYS A 11 -3.83 27.88 7.12
C LYS A 11 -3.19 28.87 6.15
N ASP A 12 -2.56 28.37 5.10
CA ASP A 12 -2.12 29.22 4.00
C ASP A 12 -3.35 29.80 3.27
N PRO A 13 -3.48 31.13 3.15
CA PRO A 13 -4.62 31.76 2.48
C PRO A 13 -4.78 31.40 1.00
N LYS A 14 -3.73 30.92 0.34
CA LYS A 14 -3.76 30.47 -1.07
C LYS A 14 -4.51 29.15 -1.29
N TYR A 15 -4.70 28.33 -0.25
CA TYR A 15 -5.32 26.99 -0.33
C TYR A 15 -6.69 26.93 0.34
N LYS A 16 -7.48 28.01 0.23
CA LYS A 16 -8.88 27.99 0.65
C LYS A 16 -9.65 26.97 -0.21
N ASN A 17 -10.05 25.87 0.37
CA ASN A 17 -10.90 24.78 -0.17
C ASN A 17 -10.20 23.57 -0.82
N THR A 18 -8.99 23.19 -0.44
CA THR A 18 -8.45 21.88 -0.80
C THR A 18 -8.60 20.92 0.37
N ASN A 19 -9.25 19.78 0.15
CA ASN A 19 -9.21 18.69 1.10
C ASN A 19 -7.74 18.21 1.23
N PRO A 20 -7.25 17.95 2.45
CA PRO A 20 -5.88 17.48 2.64
C PRO A 20 -5.73 16.07 2.06
N VAL A 21 -4.60 15.78 1.44
CA VAL A 21 -4.16 14.40 1.20
C VAL A 21 -3.79 13.78 2.54
N LYS A 22 -4.36 12.62 2.85
CA LYS A 22 -3.98 11.85 4.03
C LYS A 22 -2.89 10.86 3.63
N ILE A 23 -1.82 10.81 4.39
CA ILE A 23 -0.76 9.81 4.27
C ILE A 23 -0.88 8.90 5.48
N ILE A 24 -1.13 7.61 5.24
CA ILE A 24 -1.47 6.63 6.27
C ILE A 24 -0.51 5.46 6.16
N PRO A 25 0.57 5.45 6.96
CA PRO A 25 1.44 4.29 7.04
C PRO A 25 0.68 3.11 7.66
N LEU A 26 0.68 1.97 6.97
CA LEU A 26 0.09 0.71 7.44
C LEU A 26 1.17 -0.25 7.96
N GLY A 27 2.43 0.03 7.64
CA GLY A 27 3.63 -0.64 8.11
C GLY A 27 4.88 0.10 7.68
N GLY A 28 6.06 -0.32 8.14
CA GLY A 28 7.36 0.22 7.74
C GLY A 28 7.80 1.50 8.48
N ILE A 29 7.04 1.99 9.47
CA ILE A 29 7.43 3.16 10.26
C ILE A 29 7.99 2.73 11.61
N GLY A 30 9.28 3.05 11.83
CA GLY A 30 9.99 2.66 13.06
C GLY A 30 10.34 1.16 13.14
N GLU A 31 10.24 0.45 12.03
CA GLU A 31 10.54 -0.98 11.90
C GLU A 31 11.17 -1.27 10.54
N ILE A 32 11.80 -2.43 10.38
CA ILE A 32 12.34 -2.91 9.10
C ILE A 32 11.31 -3.84 8.44
N GLY A 33 11.06 -3.59 7.16
CA GLY A 33 10.09 -4.39 6.39
C GLY A 33 8.65 -3.88 6.52
N LYS A 34 7.70 -4.66 6.02
CA LYS A 34 6.27 -4.34 5.96
C LYS A 34 5.95 -2.99 5.33
N ASN A 35 6.75 -2.55 4.37
CA ASN A 35 6.54 -1.25 3.73
C ASN A 35 5.17 -1.22 3.06
N MET A 36 4.28 -0.39 3.57
CA MET A 36 2.95 -0.19 3.02
C MET A 36 2.40 1.16 3.47
N THR A 37 2.09 2.02 2.50
CA THR A 37 1.55 3.35 2.78
C THR A 37 0.33 3.61 1.91
N ALA A 38 -0.78 3.98 2.53
CA ALA A 38 -1.98 4.42 1.83
C ALA A 38 -1.98 5.95 1.71
N PHE A 39 -2.36 6.43 0.53
CA PHE A 39 -2.64 7.83 0.25
C PHE A 39 -4.14 7.96 -0.02
N GLU A 40 -4.82 8.77 0.77
CA GLU A 40 -6.25 9.05 0.58
C GLU A 40 -6.46 10.52 0.24
N TYR A 41 -7.17 10.76 -0.86
CA TYR A 41 -7.65 12.07 -1.23
C TYR A 41 -9.11 11.97 -1.71
N ASN A 42 -9.99 12.77 -1.12
CA ASN A 42 -11.43 12.68 -1.35
C ASN A 42 -11.96 11.24 -1.12
N ASN A 43 -12.44 10.61 -2.19
CA ASN A 43 -13.01 9.26 -2.14
C ASN A 43 -12.12 8.21 -2.83
N ASP A 44 -10.85 8.51 -3.06
CA ASP A 44 -9.90 7.62 -3.71
C ASP A 44 -8.75 7.29 -2.75
N ILE A 45 -8.37 6.01 -2.70
CA ILE A 45 -7.22 5.50 -1.97
C ILE A 45 -6.31 4.77 -2.97
N ILE A 46 -5.03 5.13 -2.95
CA ILE A 46 -3.98 4.34 -3.58
C ILE A 46 -3.02 3.83 -2.50
N ILE A 47 -2.37 2.72 -2.78
CA ILE A 47 -1.36 2.14 -1.90
C ILE A 47 -0.02 2.18 -2.62
N VAL A 48 1.03 2.52 -1.90
CA VAL A 48 2.41 2.38 -2.35
C VAL A 48 3.05 1.27 -1.53
N ASP A 49 3.49 0.21 -2.22
CA ASP A 49 4.04 -1.03 -1.72
C ASP A 49 3.06 -1.84 -0.85
N CYS A 50 3.34 -3.13 -0.69
CA CYS A 50 2.61 -4.08 0.14
C CYS A 50 3.56 -5.18 0.59
N GLY A 51 4.48 -4.81 1.47
CA GLY A 51 5.59 -5.63 1.90
C GLY A 51 5.29 -6.48 3.12
N MET A 52 6.18 -7.44 3.36
CA MET A 52 6.21 -8.22 4.59
C MET A 52 7.51 -7.98 5.36
N SER A 53 7.58 -8.45 6.59
CA SER A 53 8.84 -8.68 7.31
C SER A 53 9.00 -10.15 7.70
N PHE A 54 10.23 -10.55 7.93
CA PHE A 54 10.51 -11.85 8.51
C PHE A 54 10.18 -11.84 10.01
N PRO A 55 9.75 -12.98 10.58
CA PRO A 55 9.50 -13.06 12.01
C PRO A 55 10.79 -12.90 12.82
N GLU A 56 10.65 -12.36 14.02
CA GLU A 56 11.74 -12.32 14.99
C GLU A 56 11.95 -13.70 15.64
N GLU A 57 13.11 -13.91 16.29
CA GLU A 57 13.47 -15.19 16.94
C GLU A 57 12.46 -15.64 18.00
N ASN A 58 11.75 -14.68 18.62
CA ASN A 58 10.73 -14.93 19.65
C ASN A 58 9.34 -15.28 19.08
N MET A 59 9.22 -15.48 17.76
CA MET A 59 7.96 -15.79 17.06
C MET A 59 7.95 -17.21 16.46
N PRO A 60 8.05 -18.29 17.24
CA PRO A 60 8.09 -19.65 16.71
C PRO A 60 6.79 -20.00 16.00
N GLY A 61 6.88 -20.59 14.79
CA GLY A 61 5.73 -20.99 13.97
C GLY A 61 5.10 -19.86 13.15
N VAL A 62 5.69 -18.67 13.13
CA VAL A 62 5.29 -17.56 12.25
C VAL A 62 6.16 -17.56 11.01
N ASP A 63 5.58 -17.66 9.82
CA ASP A 63 6.30 -17.67 8.54
C ASP A 63 6.64 -16.26 8.05
N CYS A 64 5.74 -15.31 8.27
CA CYS A 64 5.94 -13.90 7.89
C CYS A 64 5.03 -12.97 8.71
N VAL A 65 5.39 -11.71 8.79
CA VAL A 65 4.59 -10.65 9.39
C VAL A 65 4.15 -9.69 8.30
N ILE A 66 2.85 -9.39 8.23
CA ILE A 66 2.26 -8.51 7.22
C ILE A 66 1.67 -7.25 7.86
N PRO A 67 1.47 -6.17 7.10
CA PRO A 67 0.78 -4.97 7.57
C PRO A 67 -0.65 -5.24 8.02
N ASP A 68 -1.19 -4.38 8.87
CA ASP A 68 -2.62 -4.42 9.23
C ASP A 68 -3.48 -3.79 8.12
N PHE A 69 -4.31 -4.59 7.50
CA PHE A 69 -5.22 -4.16 6.43
C PHE A 69 -6.54 -3.55 6.93
N THR A 70 -6.72 -3.38 8.25
CA THR A 70 -7.99 -2.91 8.83
C THR A 70 -8.46 -1.58 8.25
N TYR A 71 -7.54 -0.65 7.99
CA TYR A 71 -7.89 0.64 7.38
C TYR A 71 -8.48 0.45 5.97
N ILE A 72 -7.83 -0.38 5.15
CA ILE A 72 -8.30 -0.67 3.78
C ILE A 72 -9.61 -1.44 3.82
N ARG A 73 -9.75 -2.40 4.72
CA ARG A 73 -10.99 -3.18 4.90
C ARG A 73 -12.20 -2.30 5.20
N ARG A 74 -12.01 -1.25 6.02
CA ARG A 74 -13.07 -0.28 6.35
C ARG A 74 -13.38 0.71 5.24
N ASN A 75 -12.50 0.85 4.24
CA ASN A 75 -12.60 1.83 3.16
C ASN A 75 -12.39 1.18 1.78
N HIS A 76 -12.71 -0.10 1.63
CA HIS A 76 -12.35 -0.89 0.43
C HIS A 76 -12.98 -0.34 -0.85
N GLU A 77 -14.14 0.27 -0.77
CA GLU A 77 -14.82 0.90 -1.91
C GLU A 77 -14.05 2.09 -2.51
N LYS A 78 -13.16 2.70 -1.70
CA LYS A 78 -12.29 3.79 -2.14
C LYS A 78 -11.00 3.31 -2.78
N LEU A 79 -10.64 2.03 -2.63
CA LEU A 79 -9.38 1.49 -3.13
C LEU A 79 -9.36 1.49 -4.66
N LYS A 80 -8.37 2.17 -5.25
CA LYS A 80 -8.22 2.30 -6.71
C LYS A 80 -7.07 1.47 -7.25
N GLY A 81 -6.08 1.14 -6.44
CA GLY A 81 -4.96 0.29 -6.86
C GLY A 81 -3.72 0.41 -5.99
N ILE A 82 -2.71 -0.33 -6.40
CA ILE A 82 -1.40 -0.39 -5.75
C ILE A 82 -0.32 -0.02 -6.75
N ILE A 83 0.64 0.77 -6.32
CA ILE A 83 1.90 1.05 -7.02
C ILE A 83 3.01 0.34 -6.28
N ILE A 84 3.82 -0.44 -7.00
CA ILE A 84 4.99 -1.12 -6.46
C ILE A 84 6.26 -0.40 -6.91
N THR A 85 7.07 -0.01 -5.95
CA THR A 85 8.33 0.67 -6.20
C THR A 85 9.38 -0.28 -6.76
N HIS A 86 9.53 -1.46 -6.16
CA HIS A 86 10.46 -2.51 -6.61
C HIS A 86 10.09 -3.88 -6.01
N GLY A 87 10.78 -4.94 -6.45
CA GLY A 87 10.40 -6.33 -6.21
C GLY A 87 10.99 -7.00 -4.97
N HIS A 88 11.51 -6.28 -3.96
CA HIS A 88 11.97 -6.90 -2.72
C HIS A 88 10.82 -7.35 -1.81
N GLU A 89 11.07 -8.34 -0.96
CA GLU A 89 10.04 -8.96 -0.09
C GLU A 89 9.38 -7.97 0.85
N ASP A 90 10.12 -7.04 1.37
CA ASP A 90 9.63 -5.99 2.24
C ASP A 90 8.78 -4.93 1.51
N HIS A 91 8.60 -5.06 0.17
CA HIS A 91 7.76 -4.22 -0.67
C HIS A 91 6.64 -4.98 -1.41
N ILE A 92 6.81 -6.30 -1.66
CA ILE A 92 5.80 -7.10 -2.37
C ILE A 92 5.33 -8.34 -1.59
N GLY A 93 5.98 -8.67 -0.47
CA GLY A 93 5.79 -9.95 0.22
C GLY A 93 4.38 -10.17 0.77
N ALA A 94 3.65 -9.13 1.12
CA ALA A 94 2.28 -9.23 1.62
C ALA A 94 1.21 -9.21 0.51
N LEU A 95 1.57 -8.94 -0.77
CA LEU A 95 0.62 -8.91 -1.89
C LEU A 95 -0.24 -10.17 -2.04
N PRO A 96 0.28 -11.41 -1.89
CA PRO A 96 -0.55 -12.59 -1.99
C PRO A 96 -1.69 -12.62 -0.98
N TYR A 97 -1.44 -12.16 0.24
CA TYR A 97 -2.45 -12.08 1.31
C TYR A 97 -3.43 -10.96 1.03
N PHE A 98 -2.94 -9.80 0.59
CA PHE A 98 -3.76 -8.64 0.26
C PHE A 98 -4.69 -8.92 -0.93
N LEU A 99 -4.18 -9.48 -2.04
CA LEU A 99 -4.94 -9.71 -3.26
C LEU A 99 -5.95 -10.86 -3.16
N ARG A 100 -5.86 -11.71 -2.14
CA ARG A 100 -6.93 -12.67 -1.80
C ARG A 100 -8.16 -11.96 -1.24
N GLU A 101 -7.95 -10.89 -0.48
CA GLU A 101 -9.02 -10.13 0.16
C GLU A 101 -9.52 -8.97 -0.71
N PHE A 102 -8.61 -8.26 -1.38
CA PHE A 102 -8.93 -7.07 -2.16
C PHE A 102 -8.49 -7.22 -3.61
N LYS A 103 -9.44 -7.27 -4.53
CA LYS A 103 -9.13 -7.27 -5.97
C LYS A 103 -8.98 -5.84 -6.47
N CYS A 104 -7.75 -5.42 -6.75
CA CYS A 104 -7.46 -4.11 -7.31
C CYS A 104 -6.30 -4.20 -8.32
N PRO A 105 -6.17 -3.21 -9.23
CA PRO A 105 -5.05 -3.18 -10.16
C PRO A 105 -3.73 -2.93 -9.42
N VAL A 106 -2.68 -3.60 -9.89
CA VAL A 106 -1.30 -3.45 -9.40
C VAL A 106 -0.42 -2.94 -10.54
N PHE A 107 0.35 -1.91 -10.28
CA PHE A 107 1.27 -1.28 -11.23
C PHE A 107 2.69 -1.34 -10.68
N GLY A 108 3.66 -1.58 -11.54
CA GLY A 108 5.06 -1.62 -11.16
C GLY A 108 5.99 -1.80 -12.35
N GLY A 109 7.29 -1.70 -12.12
CA GLY A 109 8.29 -1.99 -13.14
C GLY A 109 8.24 -3.46 -13.60
N THR A 110 8.74 -3.76 -14.80
CA THR A 110 8.67 -5.09 -15.41
C THR A 110 9.18 -6.19 -14.46
N MET A 111 10.36 -6.01 -13.86
CA MET A 111 10.94 -6.97 -12.93
C MET A 111 10.02 -7.22 -11.72
N ALA A 112 9.49 -6.16 -11.11
CA ALA A 112 8.61 -6.28 -9.96
C ALA A 112 7.32 -7.05 -10.30
N ILE A 113 6.70 -6.75 -11.45
CA ILE A 113 5.48 -7.44 -11.90
C ILE A 113 5.75 -8.93 -12.16
N GLU A 114 6.88 -9.31 -12.77
CA GLU A 114 7.20 -10.73 -12.99
C GLU A 114 7.45 -11.46 -11.66
N LEU A 115 8.15 -10.86 -10.70
CA LEU A 115 8.32 -11.43 -9.36
C LEU A 115 6.97 -11.57 -8.62
N ILE A 116 6.07 -10.60 -8.77
CA ILE A 116 4.71 -10.69 -8.19
C ILE A 116 3.93 -11.87 -8.79
N LYS A 117 3.99 -12.07 -10.11
CA LYS A 117 3.32 -13.21 -10.77
C LYS A 117 3.81 -14.54 -10.21
N LEU A 118 5.15 -14.72 -10.10
CA LEU A 118 5.73 -15.93 -9.53
C LEU A 118 5.28 -16.14 -8.08
N LYS A 119 5.29 -15.08 -7.28
CA LYS A 119 4.86 -15.12 -5.88
C LYS A 119 3.36 -15.47 -5.73
N LEU A 120 2.51 -14.92 -6.57
CA LEU A 120 1.07 -15.25 -6.57
C LEU A 120 0.84 -16.72 -6.95
N GLN A 121 1.59 -17.26 -7.92
CA GLN A 121 1.54 -18.67 -8.32
C GLN A 121 2.00 -19.57 -7.17
N ASP A 122 3.15 -19.28 -6.56
CA ASP A 122 3.71 -20.04 -5.42
C ASP A 122 2.71 -20.11 -4.24
N LYS A 123 2.05 -19.01 -3.96
CA LYS A 123 1.03 -18.93 -2.89
C LYS A 123 -0.36 -19.37 -3.32
N ASN A 124 -0.55 -19.92 -4.54
CA ASN A 124 -1.84 -20.35 -5.06
C ASN A 124 -2.93 -19.26 -4.98
N VAL A 125 -2.59 -18.03 -5.34
CA VAL A 125 -3.55 -16.93 -5.43
C VAL A 125 -4.20 -16.94 -6.81
N PRO A 126 -5.54 -17.03 -6.91
CA PRO A 126 -6.22 -16.96 -8.20
C PRO A 126 -5.91 -15.66 -8.93
N MET A 127 -5.35 -15.75 -10.13
CA MET A 127 -5.00 -14.57 -10.94
C MET A 127 -6.18 -14.05 -11.77
N GLU A 128 -7.27 -14.79 -11.81
CA GLU A 128 -8.47 -14.38 -12.54
C GLU A 128 -9.05 -13.08 -11.98
N GLY A 129 -9.22 -12.10 -12.86
CA GLY A 129 -9.71 -10.77 -12.52
C GLY A 129 -8.66 -9.84 -11.88
N LEU A 130 -7.42 -10.29 -11.69
CA LEU A 130 -6.31 -9.43 -11.26
C LEU A 130 -5.72 -8.69 -12.46
N LYS A 131 -5.52 -7.39 -12.33
CA LYS A 131 -4.87 -6.56 -13.35
C LYS A 131 -3.46 -6.20 -12.88
N LEU A 132 -2.44 -6.89 -13.42
CA LEU A 132 -1.03 -6.60 -13.20
C LEU A 132 -0.50 -5.85 -14.43
N THR A 133 -0.04 -4.63 -14.23
CA THR A 133 0.36 -3.72 -15.32
C THR A 133 1.80 -3.27 -15.14
N THR A 134 2.62 -3.49 -16.16
CA THR A 134 3.98 -2.97 -16.19
C THR A 134 4.00 -1.50 -16.55
N CYS A 135 4.84 -0.73 -15.85
CA CYS A 135 5.07 0.68 -16.09
C CYS A 135 6.54 0.93 -16.44
N LYS A 136 6.78 1.91 -17.28
CA LYS A 136 8.11 2.39 -17.66
C LYS A 136 8.35 3.75 -17.05
N ASN A 137 9.62 4.14 -16.97
CA ASN A 137 9.99 5.47 -16.53
C ASN A 137 9.36 6.54 -17.43
N GLY A 138 8.68 7.50 -16.82
CA GLY A 138 7.95 8.56 -17.51
C GLY A 138 6.46 8.28 -17.78
N ASP A 139 5.97 7.06 -17.52
CA ASP A 139 4.55 6.77 -17.64
C ASP A 139 3.75 7.53 -16.56
N ILE A 140 2.57 7.99 -16.95
CA ILE A 140 1.60 8.62 -16.04
C ILE A 140 0.47 7.63 -15.80
N ILE A 141 0.31 7.21 -14.55
CA ILE A 141 -0.76 6.32 -14.13
C ILE A 141 -1.85 7.15 -13.47
N ARG A 142 -3.10 6.94 -13.86
CA ARG A 142 -4.24 7.63 -13.28
C ARG A 142 -5.09 6.66 -12.48
N PHE A 143 -5.45 7.04 -11.25
CA PHE A 143 -6.31 6.28 -10.36
C PHE A 143 -7.54 7.08 -9.96
N GLY A 144 -8.71 6.56 -10.29
CA GLY A 144 -9.96 7.24 -9.97
C GLY A 144 -10.01 8.66 -10.54
N ASN A 145 -10.46 9.59 -9.71
CA ASN A 145 -10.56 11.02 -10.05
C ASN A 145 -9.50 11.88 -9.33
N ALA A 146 -8.77 11.30 -8.38
CA ALA A 146 -7.94 12.04 -7.45
C ALA A 146 -6.43 11.87 -7.66
N PHE A 147 -5.99 10.78 -8.25
CA PHE A 147 -4.57 10.43 -8.45
C PHE A 147 -4.26 10.10 -9.90
#